data_a7b0288579075fce0347671ccfc5d3c3
#
_entry.id   a7b0288579075fce0347671ccfc5d3c3
#
_cell.length_a   1.000
_cell.length_b   1.000
_cell.length_c   1.000
_cell.angle_alpha   90.00
_cell.angle_beta   90.00
_cell.angle_gamma   90.00
#
_symmetry.space_group_name_H-M   'P 1'
#
loop_
_entity.id
_entity.type
_entity.pdbx_description
1 polymer ?
#
loop_
_entity_poly.entity_id
_entity_poly.type
_entity_poly.pdbx_seq_one_letter_code
_entity_poly.pdbx_strand_id
1 'polypeptide(L)'
;ALDGAFLCYDAESGRQYYDEQFSDMNAQRERLGMTIMLARYLQTHENEKFLAALKKSVAFVRREVYDAATGEVFNFADKYSAWLRLYNFPWVSLLLAEVYPVLGDKTLLSDAYEIMAAYYERGGANFYPNGIFVRELIETFKANGLISESEKLRTEFLAHVEKIVERGVNYPKHEVNYEQTIVTPAVSFILDAYLLTKDERYLAAIQPHLAALERFDGVQPHYMLNNIAVRHWDDYWFGPIHSFGDTLPHYWSSLSSIDYIKYAGATGDDERLRRGVCGLRDCLCLFMRDGSASCARLYPFEVNGVRGERFDPLCNDQDFALFFAYKYLP
;
A
#
# COMPACT_ATOMS: atom_id res chain seq x y z
N ALA A 1 -1.76 -2.02 25.89
CA ALA A 1 -2.31 -1.95 24.53
C ALA A 1 -1.21 -2.06 23.46
N LEU A 2 -0.13 -1.27 23.53
CA LEU A 2 0.88 -1.16 22.46
C LEU A 2 2.01 -2.22 22.46
N ASP A 3 1.96 -3.21 23.34
CA ASP A 3 2.99 -4.27 23.35
C ASP A 3 2.98 -5.05 22.03
N GLY A 4 4.14 -5.07 21.35
CA GLY A 4 4.32 -5.66 20.02
C GLY A 4 4.05 -4.69 18.85
N ALA A 5 3.54 -3.49 19.08
CA ALA A 5 3.34 -2.51 18.04
C ALA A 5 4.69 -1.95 17.53
N PHE A 6 4.79 -1.73 16.23
CA PHE A 6 5.78 -0.81 15.68
C PHE A 6 5.25 0.62 15.80
N LEU A 7 6.02 1.48 16.44
CA LEU A 7 5.68 2.89 16.60
C LEU A 7 6.58 3.75 15.72
N CYS A 8 6.05 4.87 15.28
CA CYS A 8 6.83 5.88 14.59
C CYS A 8 7.94 6.39 15.54
N TYR A 9 9.18 6.44 15.06
CA TYR A 9 10.31 6.97 15.80
C TYR A 9 10.85 8.20 15.06
N ASP A 10 10.74 9.35 15.68
CA ASP A 10 11.33 10.57 15.16
C ASP A 10 12.81 10.66 15.54
N ALA A 11 13.66 10.58 14.54
CA ALA A 11 15.10 10.61 14.72
C ALA A 11 15.63 11.99 15.19
N GLU A 12 14.94 13.09 14.89
CA GLU A 12 15.33 14.43 15.31
C GLU A 12 15.11 14.64 16.80
N SER A 13 13.92 14.24 17.30
CA SER A 13 13.60 14.40 18.73
C SER A 13 14.05 13.20 19.59
N GLY A 14 14.40 12.07 18.96
CA GLY A 14 14.75 10.83 19.65
C GLY A 14 13.58 10.19 20.39
N ARG A 15 12.35 10.40 19.95
CA ARG A 15 11.13 9.96 20.62
C ARG A 15 10.28 9.05 19.73
N GLN A 16 9.58 8.13 20.36
CA GLN A 16 8.48 7.42 19.71
C GLN A 16 7.22 8.28 19.78
N TYR A 17 6.47 8.26 18.68
CA TYR A 17 5.18 8.93 18.56
C TYR A 17 4.05 7.91 18.46
N TYR A 18 2.97 8.23 19.12
CA TYR A 18 1.67 7.61 18.97
C TYR A 18 0.62 8.68 19.21
N ASP A 19 -0.27 8.91 18.26
CA ASP A 19 -1.32 9.89 18.38
C ASP A 19 -2.65 9.28 17.93
N GLU A 20 -3.62 9.25 18.82
CA GLU A 20 -4.96 8.71 18.55
C GLU A 20 -5.83 9.65 17.69
N GLN A 21 -5.41 10.89 17.49
CA GLN A 21 -6.14 11.85 16.65
C GLN A 21 -5.73 11.76 15.17
N PHE A 22 -4.53 11.25 14.91
CA PHE A 22 -3.97 11.14 13.55
C PHE A 22 -3.62 9.69 13.23
N SER A 23 -4.32 9.14 12.24
CA SER A 23 -4.10 7.75 11.79
C SER A 23 -2.67 7.52 11.32
N ASP A 24 -2.03 8.51 10.72
CA ASP A 24 -0.68 8.40 10.16
C ASP A 24 0.43 8.33 11.23
N MET A 25 0.10 8.65 12.48
CA MET A 25 1.05 8.64 13.60
C MET A 25 0.72 7.56 14.65
N ASN A 26 -0.10 6.59 14.32
CA ASN A 26 -0.47 5.52 15.23
C ASN A 26 0.19 4.18 14.86
N ALA A 27 -0.13 3.13 15.63
CA ALA A 27 0.43 1.80 15.46
C ALA A 27 -0.38 0.90 14.51
N GLN A 28 -1.45 1.42 13.88
CA GLN A 28 -2.36 0.64 13.04
C GLN A 28 -1.81 0.46 11.61
N ARG A 29 -2.65 0.69 10.60
CA ARG A 29 -2.33 0.47 9.19
C ARG A 29 -1.00 1.10 8.78
N GLU A 30 -0.70 2.30 9.24
CA GLU A 30 0.48 3.07 8.86
C GLU A 30 1.80 2.40 9.32
N ARG A 31 1.73 1.47 10.27
CA ARG A 31 2.91 0.70 10.74
C ARG A 31 2.92 -0.76 10.31
N LEU A 32 1.90 -1.22 9.56
CA LEU A 32 1.85 -2.59 9.05
C LEU A 32 2.97 -2.90 8.06
N GLY A 33 3.48 -1.89 7.35
CA GLY A 33 4.57 -2.04 6.38
C GLY A 33 5.80 -2.74 6.96
N MET A 34 6.19 -2.42 8.21
CA MET A 34 7.31 -3.08 8.88
C MET A 34 7.01 -4.58 9.13
N THR A 35 5.80 -4.89 9.59
CA THR A 35 5.39 -6.27 9.85
C THR A 35 5.35 -7.09 8.55
N ILE A 36 4.78 -6.51 7.49
CA ILE A 36 4.71 -7.14 6.16
C ILE A 36 6.12 -7.38 5.62
N MET A 37 7.02 -6.40 5.73
CA MET A 37 8.41 -6.52 5.27
C MET A 37 9.17 -7.61 6.03
N LEU A 38 9.02 -7.69 7.37
CA LEU A 38 9.62 -8.76 8.16
C LEU A 38 9.09 -10.13 7.75
N ALA A 39 7.78 -10.26 7.56
CA ALA A 39 7.17 -11.50 7.10
C ALA A 39 7.77 -11.92 5.75
N ARG A 40 7.84 -10.99 4.79
CA ARG A 40 8.37 -11.25 3.46
C ARG A 40 9.84 -11.67 3.49
N TYR A 41 10.67 -10.99 4.28
CA TYR A 41 12.08 -11.36 4.47
C TYR A 41 12.25 -12.76 5.04
N LEU A 42 11.47 -13.10 6.06
CA LEU A 42 11.54 -14.40 6.76
C LEU A 42 11.02 -15.57 5.93
N GLN A 43 10.33 -15.34 4.82
CA GLN A 43 9.96 -16.41 3.88
C GLN A 43 11.18 -17.03 3.19
N THR A 44 12.30 -16.30 3.12
CA THR A 44 13.52 -16.73 2.42
C THR A 44 14.79 -16.67 3.27
N HIS A 45 14.71 -16.08 4.47
CA HIS A 45 15.87 -15.93 5.37
C HIS A 45 15.52 -16.32 6.79
N GLU A 46 16.42 -17.05 7.44
CA GLU A 46 16.31 -17.36 8.85
C GLU A 46 16.90 -16.25 9.72
N ASN A 47 16.12 -15.74 10.68
CA ASN A 47 16.56 -14.76 11.66
C ASN A 47 15.67 -14.82 12.90
N GLU A 48 16.19 -15.37 13.99
CA GLU A 48 15.43 -15.57 15.23
C GLU A 48 14.94 -14.26 15.85
N LYS A 49 15.75 -13.18 15.79
CA LYS A 49 15.36 -11.87 16.32
C LYS A 49 14.18 -11.27 15.53
N PHE A 50 14.23 -11.39 14.21
CA PHE A 50 13.14 -10.91 13.36
C PHE A 50 11.90 -11.76 13.48
N LEU A 51 12.04 -13.08 13.61
CA LEU A 51 10.91 -13.97 13.87
C LEU A 51 10.23 -13.66 15.21
N ALA A 52 11.01 -13.39 16.26
CA ALA A 52 10.47 -12.99 17.57
C ALA A 52 9.71 -11.64 17.47
N ALA A 53 10.26 -10.68 16.75
CA ALA A 53 9.61 -9.38 16.50
C ALA A 53 8.31 -9.55 15.69
N LEU A 54 8.34 -10.36 14.62
CA LEU A 54 7.16 -10.68 13.82
C LEU A 54 6.05 -11.29 14.67
N LYS A 55 6.37 -12.31 15.49
CA LYS A 55 5.38 -12.96 16.37
C LYS A 55 4.73 -11.97 17.33
N LYS A 56 5.51 -11.06 17.92
CA LYS A 56 4.98 -10.02 18.82
C LYS A 56 4.07 -9.03 18.05
N SER A 57 4.48 -8.61 16.88
CA SER A 57 3.68 -7.69 16.06
C SER A 57 2.38 -8.33 15.58
N VAL A 58 2.41 -9.59 15.14
CA VAL A 58 1.19 -10.33 14.76
C VAL A 58 0.25 -10.49 15.96
N ALA A 59 0.79 -10.77 17.16
CA ALA A 59 -0.02 -10.84 18.37
C ALA A 59 -0.68 -9.49 18.70
N PHE A 60 0.04 -8.37 18.50
CA PHE A 60 -0.53 -7.02 18.60
C PHE A 60 -1.64 -6.80 17.57
N VAL A 61 -1.38 -7.08 16.29
CA VAL A 61 -2.35 -6.90 15.20
C VAL A 61 -3.65 -7.67 15.49
N ARG A 62 -3.56 -8.92 15.91
CA ARG A 62 -4.73 -9.75 16.27
C ARG A 62 -5.51 -9.22 17.47
N ARG A 63 -4.82 -8.62 18.42
CA ARG A 63 -5.43 -8.11 19.64
C ARG A 63 -6.10 -6.75 19.47
N GLU A 64 -5.46 -5.85 18.70
CA GLU A 64 -5.82 -4.44 18.68
C GLU A 64 -6.34 -3.92 17.31
N VAL A 65 -5.95 -4.54 16.19
CA VAL A 65 -6.12 -3.94 14.87
C VAL A 65 -7.40 -4.40 14.18
N TYR A 66 -7.85 -5.62 14.43
CA TYR A 66 -9.06 -6.15 13.82
C TYR A 66 -9.84 -7.07 14.75
N ASP A 67 -11.08 -7.35 14.40
CA ASP A 67 -11.92 -8.36 15.03
C ASP A 67 -12.12 -9.54 14.08
N ALA A 68 -11.60 -10.71 14.44
CA ALA A 68 -11.70 -11.91 13.61
C ALA A 68 -13.14 -12.43 13.45
N ALA A 69 -14.05 -12.11 14.38
CA ALA A 69 -15.43 -12.56 14.31
C ALA A 69 -16.27 -11.74 13.32
N THR A 70 -15.92 -10.47 13.09
CA THR A 70 -16.68 -9.53 12.26
C THR A 70 -15.93 -9.05 11.03
N GLY A 71 -14.63 -9.36 10.92
CA GLY A 71 -13.74 -8.82 9.90
C GLY A 71 -13.52 -7.31 9.99
N GLU A 72 -13.99 -6.65 11.06
CA GLU A 72 -13.83 -5.21 11.22
C GLU A 72 -12.38 -4.84 11.49
N VAL A 73 -11.89 -3.79 10.84
CA VAL A 73 -10.56 -3.22 11.03
C VAL A 73 -10.68 -1.85 11.69
N PHE A 74 -9.93 -1.65 12.74
CA PHE A 74 -9.97 -0.45 13.57
C PHE A 74 -8.89 0.56 13.16
N ASN A 75 -9.18 1.86 13.40
CA ASN A 75 -8.24 2.93 13.10
C ASN A 75 -7.17 3.11 14.18
N PHE A 76 -7.50 2.74 15.43
CA PHE A 76 -6.65 2.96 16.61
C PHE A 76 -6.56 1.67 17.44
N ALA A 77 -5.54 1.59 18.30
CA ALA A 77 -5.45 0.53 19.30
C ALA A 77 -6.69 0.51 20.20
N ASP A 78 -6.81 -0.53 21.04
CA ASP A 78 -7.99 -0.79 21.88
C ASP A 78 -9.29 -1.02 21.06
N LYS A 79 -9.15 -1.43 19.80
CA LYS A 79 -10.27 -1.68 18.89
C LYS A 79 -11.21 -0.48 18.75
N TYR A 80 -10.65 0.69 18.65
CA TYR A 80 -11.39 1.93 18.52
C TYR A 80 -11.37 2.47 17.08
N SER A 81 -12.52 2.95 16.61
CA SER A 81 -12.66 3.68 15.35
C SER A 81 -13.64 4.83 15.51
N ALA A 82 -13.18 6.05 15.27
CA ALA A 82 -14.04 7.23 15.23
C ALA A 82 -14.84 7.33 13.91
N TRP A 83 -14.34 6.68 12.85
CA TRP A 83 -14.96 6.61 11.52
C TRP A 83 -14.54 5.34 10.78
N LEU A 84 -15.32 4.94 9.79
CA LEU A 84 -14.99 3.82 8.92
C LEU A 84 -13.91 4.24 7.91
N ARG A 85 -12.78 3.55 7.92
CA ARG A 85 -11.65 3.78 7.00
C ARG A 85 -11.40 2.53 6.17
N LEU A 86 -12.16 2.38 5.09
CA LEU A 86 -12.18 1.16 4.29
C LEU A 86 -10.82 0.78 3.71
N TYR A 87 -9.92 1.71 3.44
CA TYR A 87 -8.62 1.37 2.87
C TYR A 87 -7.69 0.64 3.86
N ASN A 88 -7.99 0.61 5.15
CA ASN A 88 -7.23 -0.16 6.12
C ASN A 88 -7.42 -1.68 5.93
N PHE A 89 -8.60 -2.11 5.50
CA PHE A 89 -8.97 -3.52 5.44
C PHE A 89 -8.05 -4.35 4.53
N PRO A 90 -7.82 -3.96 3.26
CA PRO A 90 -6.97 -4.74 2.38
C PRO A 90 -5.52 -4.87 2.86
N TRP A 91 -5.01 -3.85 3.54
CA TRP A 91 -3.65 -3.89 4.07
C TRP A 91 -3.48 -4.88 5.21
N VAL A 92 -4.47 -4.99 6.10
CA VAL A 92 -4.47 -6.00 7.17
C VAL A 92 -4.60 -7.39 6.58
N SER A 93 -5.50 -7.58 5.60
CA SER A 93 -5.64 -8.85 4.89
C SER A 93 -4.35 -9.27 4.19
N LEU A 94 -3.65 -8.34 3.51
CA LEU A 94 -2.33 -8.58 2.90
C LEU A 94 -1.31 -9.01 3.95
N LEU A 95 -1.25 -8.33 5.09
CA LEU A 95 -0.34 -8.69 6.18
C LEU A 95 -0.55 -10.13 6.63
N LEU A 96 -1.79 -10.52 6.88
CA LEU A 96 -2.10 -11.88 7.35
C LEU A 96 -1.71 -12.94 6.30
N ALA A 97 -1.93 -12.66 5.03
CA ALA A 97 -1.52 -13.54 3.94
C ALA A 97 0.01 -13.65 3.79
N GLU A 98 0.76 -12.56 3.96
CA GLU A 98 2.24 -12.57 3.91
C GLU A 98 2.86 -13.22 5.16
N VAL A 99 2.19 -13.16 6.30
CA VAL A 99 2.65 -13.81 7.56
C VAL A 99 2.42 -15.32 7.55
N TYR A 100 1.35 -15.77 6.90
CA TYR A 100 0.97 -17.17 6.90
C TYR A 100 2.11 -18.15 6.50
N PRO A 101 2.89 -17.92 5.43
CA PRO A 101 3.98 -18.83 5.07
C PRO A 101 5.07 -18.97 6.12
N VAL A 102 5.25 -17.96 6.99
CA VAL A 102 6.26 -17.96 8.05
C VAL A 102 5.77 -18.69 9.30
N LEU A 103 4.51 -18.45 9.70
CA LEU A 103 3.98 -19.00 10.96
C LEU A 103 3.18 -20.29 10.79
N GLY A 104 2.70 -20.60 9.59
CA GLY A 104 1.91 -21.82 9.29
C GLY A 104 0.52 -21.85 9.93
N ASP A 105 0.07 -20.76 10.55
CA ASP A 105 -1.23 -20.67 11.22
C ASP A 105 -2.35 -20.38 10.19
N LYS A 106 -3.13 -21.40 9.86
CA LYS A 106 -4.23 -21.29 8.88
C LYS A 106 -5.33 -20.31 9.28
N THR A 107 -5.48 -19.99 10.56
CA THR A 107 -6.48 -18.99 10.99
C THR A 107 -6.18 -17.62 10.44
N LEU A 108 -4.91 -17.30 10.13
CA LEU A 108 -4.52 -16.05 9.47
C LEU A 108 -5.18 -15.88 8.09
N LEU A 109 -5.30 -16.96 7.32
CA LEU A 109 -5.97 -16.90 6.01
C LEU A 109 -7.49 -16.78 6.14
N SER A 110 -8.08 -17.44 7.13
CA SER A 110 -9.52 -17.28 7.42
C SER A 110 -9.83 -15.86 7.86
N ASP A 111 -9.03 -15.30 8.78
CA ASP A 111 -9.17 -13.91 9.23
C ASP A 111 -8.98 -12.93 8.06
N ALA A 112 -8.00 -13.16 7.17
CA ALA A 112 -7.78 -12.34 5.98
C ALA A 112 -9.00 -12.34 5.02
N TYR A 113 -9.67 -13.49 4.89
CA TYR A 113 -10.89 -13.57 4.11
C TYR A 113 -12.05 -12.81 4.75
N GLU A 114 -12.30 -13.00 6.06
CA GLU A 114 -13.37 -12.30 6.77
C GLU A 114 -13.20 -10.77 6.72
N ILE A 115 -11.97 -10.27 6.79
CA ILE A 115 -11.66 -8.84 6.61
C ILE A 115 -12.06 -8.38 5.20
N MET A 116 -11.74 -9.14 4.16
CA MET A 116 -12.11 -8.76 2.79
C MET A 116 -13.61 -8.88 2.53
N ALA A 117 -14.29 -9.87 3.12
CA ALA A 117 -15.73 -9.98 3.08
C ALA A 117 -16.40 -8.76 3.73
N ALA A 118 -15.94 -8.39 4.92
CA ALA A 118 -16.39 -7.20 5.63
C ALA A 118 -16.12 -5.90 4.86
N TYR A 119 -14.97 -5.80 4.16
CA TYR A 119 -14.67 -4.69 3.26
C TYR A 119 -15.74 -4.51 2.19
N TYR A 120 -16.11 -5.57 1.48
CA TYR A 120 -17.13 -5.50 0.43
C TYR A 120 -18.54 -5.27 0.98
N GLU A 121 -18.89 -5.90 2.09
CA GLU A 121 -20.16 -5.68 2.78
C GLU A 121 -20.37 -4.23 3.19
N ARG A 122 -19.30 -3.56 3.62
CA ARG A 122 -19.31 -2.14 4.03
C ARG A 122 -19.17 -1.15 2.86
N GLY A 123 -19.32 -1.60 1.65
CA GLY A 123 -19.33 -0.74 0.46
C GLY A 123 -17.97 -0.56 -0.23
N GLY A 124 -17.03 -1.46 0.00
CA GLY A 124 -15.70 -1.43 -0.64
C GLY A 124 -15.73 -1.33 -2.16
N ALA A 125 -16.75 -1.91 -2.80
CA ALA A 125 -16.95 -1.80 -4.25
C ALA A 125 -17.33 -0.38 -4.74
N ASN A 126 -17.56 0.57 -3.85
CA ASN A 126 -17.80 1.98 -4.19
C ASN A 126 -16.60 2.87 -3.85
N PHE A 127 -15.50 2.27 -3.45
CA PHE A 127 -14.32 2.95 -2.97
C PHE A 127 -13.08 2.53 -3.79
N TYR A 128 -12.12 3.45 -4.01
CA TYR A 128 -10.84 3.19 -4.70
C TYR A 128 -9.69 3.28 -3.69
N PRO A 129 -9.48 2.24 -2.89
CA PRO A 129 -8.42 2.26 -1.89
C PRO A 129 -7.06 1.99 -2.53
N ASN A 130 -6.01 2.58 -1.95
CA ASN A 130 -4.65 2.31 -2.35
C ASN A 130 -4.23 0.88 -2.01
N GLY A 131 -3.47 0.27 -2.92
CA GLY A 131 -2.72 -0.94 -2.64
C GLY A 131 -3.57 -2.16 -2.32
N ILE A 132 -4.68 -2.35 -3.02
CA ILE A 132 -5.44 -3.60 -2.91
C ILE A 132 -4.77 -4.69 -3.74
N PHE A 133 -4.46 -5.80 -3.07
CA PHE A 133 -3.82 -6.99 -3.65
C PHE A 133 -4.83 -8.15 -3.69
N VAL A 134 -6.04 -7.91 -4.21
CA VAL A 134 -7.15 -8.87 -4.15
C VAL A 134 -6.84 -10.13 -4.97
N ARG A 135 -6.22 -9.98 -6.14
CA ARG A 135 -5.82 -11.14 -6.95
C ARG A 135 -4.88 -12.07 -6.18
N GLU A 136 -3.89 -11.51 -5.50
CA GLU A 136 -2.92 -12.29 -4.72
C GLU A 136 -3.59 -13.01 -3.56
N LEU A 137 -4.59 -12.40 -2.92
CA LEU A 137 -5.41 -13.04 -1.88
C LEU A 137 -6.23 -14.19 -2.44
N ILE A 138 -6.93 -14.00 -3.56
CA ILE A 138 -7.69 -15.03 -4.26
C ILE A 138 -6.81 -16.24 -4.57
N GLU A 139 -5.64 -15.99 -5.16
CA GLU A 139 -4.68 -17.04 -5.52
C GLU A 139 -4.14 -17.75 -4.26
N THR A 140 -3.83 -17.00 -3.19
CA THR A 140 -3.36 -17.54 -1.92
C THR A 140 -4.41 -18.42 -1.25
N PHE A 141 -5.66 -17.97 -1.19
CA PHE A 141 -6.77 -18.77 -0.62
C PHE A 141 -6.96 -20.07 -1.40
N LYS A 142 -7.00 -19.99 -2.72
CA LYS A 142 -7.13 -21.15 -3.58
C LYS A 142 -5.99 -22.16 -3.37
N ALA A 143 -4.75 -21.68 -3.35
CA ALA A 143 -3.57 -22.53 -3.18
C ALA A 143 -3.52 -23.24 -1.81
N ASN A 144 -4.21 -22.69 -0.80
CA ASN A 144 -4.23 -23.23 0.57
C ASN A 144 -5.56 -23.95 0.92
N GLY A 145 -6.40 -24.24 -0.06
CA GLY A 145 -7.59 -25.06 0.11
C GLY A 145 -8.86 -24.29 0.54
N LEU A 146 -8.81 -22.96 0.65
CA LEU A 146 -9.98 -22.10 0.90
C LEU A 146 -10.67 -21.79 -0.43
N ILE A 147 -11.20 -22.82 -1.09
CA ILE A 147 -11.73 -22.71 -2.46
C ILE A 147 -13.01 -21.86 -2.49
N SER A 148 -13.92 -22.10 -1.53
CA SER A 148 -15.18 -21.33 -1.44
C SER A 148 -14.93 -19.85 -1.22
N GLU A 149 -14.02 -19.50 -0.31
CA GLU A 149 -13.60 -18.15 0.05
C GLU A 149 -12.95 -17.47 -1.15
N SER A 150 -12.07 -18.17 -1.85
CA SER A 150 -11.43 -17.70 -3.07
C SER A 150 -12.45 -17.33 -4.15
N GLU A 151 -13.42 -18.21 -4.42
CA GLU A 151 -14.45 -17.96 -5.46
C GLU A 151 -15.41 -16.83 -5.07
N LYS A 152 -15.80 -16.73 -3.81
CA LYS A 152 -16.63 -15.62 -3.32
C LYS A 152 -15.87 -14.27 -3.47
N LEU A 153 -14.63 -14.21 -3.00
CA LEU A 153 -13.83 -12.99 -3.13
C LEU A 153 -13.59 -12.63 -4.61
N ARG A 154 -13.35 -13.63 -5.46
CA ARG A 154 -13.22 -13.41 -6.91
C ARG A 154 -14.47 -12.80 -7.52
N THR A 155 -15.64 -13.26 -7.12
CA THR A 155 -16.93 -12.76 -7.62
C THR A 155 -17.12 -11.29 -7.22
N GLU A 156 -16.92 -10.95 -5.97
CA GLU A 156 -17.00 -9.56 -5.47
C GLU A 156 -15.98 -8.65 -6.17
N PHE A 157 -14.75 -9.13 -6.30
CA PHE A 157 -13.69 -8.39 -6.98
C PHE A 157 -14.01 -8.08 -8.44
N LEU A 158 -14.45 -9.07 -9.21
CA LEU A 158 -14.80 -8.85 -10.62
C LEU A 158 -16.00 -7.91 -10.77
N ALA A 159 -17.00 -8.01 -9.89
CA ALA A 159 -18.11 -7.05 -9.87
C ALA A 159 -17.64 -5.62 -9.54
N HIS A 160 -16.64 -5.47 -8.67
CA HIS A 160 -16.02 -4.18 -8.39
C HIS A 160 -15.27 -3.63 -9.62
N VAL A 161 -14.51 -4.48 -10.32
CA VAL A 161 -13.80 -4.09 -11.55
C VAL A 161 -14.77 -3.61 -12.63
N GLU A 162 -15.91 -4.28 -12.81
CA GLU A 162 -16.92 -3.82 -13.79
C GLU A 162 -17.40 -2.41 -13.49
N LYS A 163 -17.63 -2.05 -12.22
CA LYS A 163 -17.99 -0.67 -11.85
C LYS A 163 -16.88 0.34 -12.20
N ILE A 164 -15.60 -0.06 -12.07
CA ILE A 164 -14.47 0.80 -12.46
C ILE A 164 -14.44 0.98 -13.97
N VAL A 165 -14.61 -0.11 -14.74
CA VAL A 165 -14.63 -0.08 -16.20
C VAL A 165 -15.80 0.78 -16.72
N GLU A 166 -17.02 0.63 -16.16
CA GLU A 166 -18.19 1.44 -16.53
C GLU A 166 -17.97 2.93 -16.24
N ARG A 167 -17.31 3.28 -15.14
CA ARG A 167 -17.02 4.66 -14.76
C ARG A 167 -15.96 5.31 -15.64
N GLY A 168 -15.03 4.51 -16.15
CA GLY A 168 -13.88 5.00 -16.91
C GLY A 168 -13.03 5.96 -16.07
N VAL A 169 -12.45 6.95 -16.70
CA VAL A 169 -11.54 7.93 -16.05
C VAL A 169 -12.26 9.01 -15.22
N ASN A 170 -13.54 8.87 -14.96
CA ASN A 170 -14.27 9.74 -14.03
C ASN A 170 -14.11 9.24 -12.60
N TYR A 171 -12.91 9.46 -12.05
CA TYR A 171 -12.56 8.95 -10.72
C TYR A 171 -13.42 9.57 -9.61
N PRO A 172 -13.82 8.79 -8.61
CA PRO A 172 -14.57 9.32 -7.48
C PRO A 172 -13.66 10.18 -6.60
N LYS A 173 -14.25 11.20 -5.98
CA LYS A 173 -13.60 11.94 -4.91
C LYS A 173 -13.75 11.13 -3.61
N HIS A 174 -12.65 10.90 -2.92
CA HIS A 174 -12.59 10.22 -1.61
C HIS A 174 -11.91 11.10 -0.56
N GLU A 175 -10.88 10.59 0.13
CA GLU A 175 -10.12 11.36 1.13
C GLU A 175 -9.33 12.49 0.48
N VAL A 176 -8.87 12.29 -0.75
CA VAL A 176 -8.13 13.27 -1.54
C VAL A 176 -8.83 13.55 -2.86
N ASN A 177 -8.42 14.61 -3.53
CA ASN A 177 -8.88 14.96 -4.86
C ASN A 177 -8.21 14.08 -5.94
N TYR A 178 -8.21 14.54 -7.18
CA TYR A 178 -7.56 13.82 -8.27
C TYR A 178 -6.04 13.81 -8.06
N GLU A 179 -5.51 12.63 -7.80
CA GLU A 179 -4.08 12.38 -7.63
C GLU A 179 -3.70 10.97 -8.07
N GLN A 180 -2.41 10.66 -8.08
CA GLN A 180 -1.87 9.37 -8.47
C GLN A 180 -2.50 8.19 -7.69
N THR A 181 -2.75 8.32 -6.41
CA THR A 181 -3.28 7.26 -5.56
C THR A 181 -4.77 6.96 -5.78
N ILE A 182 -5.49 7.79 -6.51
CA ILE A 182 -6.85 7.52 -6.98
C ILE A 182 -6.82 6.77 -8.33
N VAL A 183 -5.86 7.09 -9.19
CA VAL A 183 -5.74 6.48 -10.52
C VAL A 183 -5.13 5.07 -10.45
N THR A 184 -4.11 4.88 -9.61
CA THR A 184 -3.40 3.61 -9.46
C THR A 184 -4.34 2.43 -9.16
N PRO A 185 -5.27 2.48 -8.19
CA PRO A 185 -6.17 1.36 -7.93
C PRO A 185 -7.03 0.96 -9.12
N ALA A 186 -7.45 1.90 -9.95
CA ALA A 186 -8.19 1.57 -11.16
C ALA A 186 -7.34 0.77 -12.15
N VAL A 187 -6.07 1.16 -12.35
CA VAL A 187 -5.12 0.41 -13.17
C VAL A 187 -4.89 -0.98 -12.58
N SER A 188 -4.57 -1.06 -11.28
CA SER A 188 -4.32 -2.32 -10.59
C SER A 188 -5.49 -3.30 -10.71
N PHE A 189 -6.70 -2.84 -10.48
CA PHE A 189 -7.89 -3.70 -10.50
C PHE A 189 -8.21 -4.24 -11.89
N ILE A 190 -8.20 -3.39 -12.92
CA ILE A 190 -8.45 -3.81 -14.28
C ILE A 190 -7.37 -4.80 -14.76
N LEU A 191 -6.10 -4.53 -14.42
CA LEU A 191 -4.99 -5.41 -14.75
C LEU A 191 -5.10 -6.77 -14.05
N ASP A 192 -5.41 -6.78 -12.76
CA ASP A 192 -5.56 -8.01 -12.00
C ASP A 192 -6.78 -8.82 -12.47
N ALA A 193 -7.86 -8.16 -12.93
CA ALA A 193 -8.98 -8.85 -13.58
C ALA A 193 -8.55 -9.53 -14.89
N TYR A 194 -7.74 -8.87 -15.72
CA TYR A 194 -7.13 -9.51 -16.89
C TYR A 194 -6.27 -10.72 -16.49
N LEU A 195 -5.42 -10.57 -15.48
CA LEU A 195 -4.52 -11.64 -15.05
C LEU A 195 -5.30 -12.86 -14.51
N LEU A 196 -6.45 -12.64 -13.86
CA LEU A 196 -7.33 -13.70 -13.34
C LEU A 196 -8.16 -14.38 -14.43
N THR A 197 -8.61 -13.64 -15.43
CA THR A 197 -9.63 -14.11 -16.39
C THR A 197 -9.07 -14.38 -17.78
N LYS A 198 -8.00 -13.69 -18.16
CA LYS A 198 -7.44 -13.61 -19.52
C LYS A 198 -8.44 -13.03 -20.55
N ASP A 199 -9.40 -12.25 -20.09
CA ASP A 199 -10.34 -11.54 -20.94
C ASP A 199 -9.70 -10.25 -21.48
N GLU A 200 -9.45 -10.23 -22.81
CA GLU A 200 -8.77 -9.14 -23.52
C GLU A 200 -9.50 -7.80 -23.43
N ARG A 201 -10.80 -7.79 -23.11
CA ARG A 201 -11.55 -6.54 -22.92
C ARG A 201 -10.96 -5.68 -21.78
N TYR A 202 -10.35 -6.31 -20.77
CA TYR A 202 -9.69 -5.57 -19.69
C TYR A 202 -8.39 -4.89 -20.17
N LEU A 203 -7.64 -5.48 -21.11
CA LEU A 203 -6.48 -4.81 -21.71
C LEU A 203 -6.88 -3.61 -22.59
N ALA A 204 -8.07 -3.66 -23.20
CA ALA A 204 -8.62 -2.50 -23.89
C ALA A 204 -9.11 -1.42 -22.89
N ALA A 205 -9.81 -1.84 -21.84
CA ALA A 205 -10.37 -0.95 -20.83
C ALA A 205 -9.29 -0.21 -20.00
N ILE A 206 -8.13 -0.84 -19.79
CA ILE A 206 -7.05 -0.24 -18.98
C ILE A 206 -6.34 0.94 -19.67
N GLN A 207 -6.37 1.05 -21.00
CA GLN A 207 -5.56 2.02 -21.75
C GLN A 207 -5.81 3.49 -21.34
N PRO A 208 -7.04 3.99 -21.20
CA PRO A 208 -7.26 5.36 -20.74
C PRO A 208 -6.81 5.58 -19.30
N HIS A 209 -6.85 4.56 -18.44
CA HIS A 209 -6.36 4.63 -17.06
C HIS A 209 -4.84 4.68 -17.00
N LEU A 210 -4.14 3.88 -17.82
CA LEU A 210 -2.69 3.97 -17.96
C LEU A 210 -2.27 5.35 -18.46
N ALA A 211 -2.94 5.87 -19.49
CA ALA A 211 -2.66 7.21 -20.00
C ALA A 211 -2.91 8.31 -18.94
N ALA A 212 -3.88 8.13 -18.06
CA ALA A 212 -4.10 9.04 -16.93
C ALA A 212 -3.01 8.92 -15.86
N LEU A 213 -2.60 7.68 -15.51
CA LEU A 213 -1.54 7.41 -14.53
C LEU A 213 -0.19 7.97 -15.00
N GLU A 214 0.15 7.78 -16.26
CA GLU A 214 1.40 8.25 -16.87
C GLU A 214 1.57 9.78 -16.85
N ARG A 215 0.50 10.55 -16.63
CA ARG A 215 0.59 12.02 -16.48
C ARG A 215 1.26 12.45 -15.17
N PHE A 216 1.30 11.58 -14.18
CA PHE A 216 2.02 11.82 -12.92
C PHE A 216 3.49 11.43 -13.03
N ASP A 217 3.87 10.66 -14.04
CA ASP A 217 5.22 10.16 -14.25
C ASP A 217 6.05 11.10 -15.12
N GLY A 218 7.36 10.88 -15.08
CA GLY A 218 8.29 11.52 -16.00
C GLY A 218 9.67 11.71 -15.40
N VAL A 219 10.53 12.35 -16.17
CA VAL A 219 11.85 12.76 -15.72
C VAL A 219 11.68 13.88 -14.70
N GLN A 220 12.04 13.62 -13.47
CA GLN A 220 11.92 14.57 -12.38
C GLN A 220 13.12 15.53 -12.33
N PRO A 221 12.99 16.72 -11.73
CA PRO A 221 14.06 17.72 -11.68
C PRO A 221 15.18 17.38 -10.68
N HIS A 222 15.41 16.09 -10.46
CA HIS A 222 16.47 15.57 -9.61
C HIS A 222 17.20 14.44 -10.32
N TYR A 223 18.53 14.49 -10.36
CA TYR A 223 19.34 13.55 -11.15
C TYR A 223 19.24 12.09 -10.73
N MET A 224 18.83 11.82 -9.49
CA MET A 224 18.61 10.45 -8.99
C MET A 224 17.18 9.94 -9.20
N LEU A 225 16.27 10.77 -9.68
CA LEU A 225 14.86 10.43 -9.83
C LEU A 225 14.51 10.40 -11.32
N ASN A 226 14.14 9.23 -11.80
CA ASN A 226 13.80 9.01 -13.20
C ASN A 226 12.55 8.15 -13.29
N ASN A 227 11.53 8.64 -14.00
CA ASN A 227 10.25 7.97 -14.19
C ASN A 227 9.49 7.65 -12.89
N ILE A 228 9.58 8.52 -11.93
CA ILE A 228 8.82 8.37 -10.68
C ILE A 228 7.52 9.17 -10.73
N ALA A 229 6.45 8.59 -10.22
CA ALA A 229 5.19 9.28 -10.10
C ALA A 229 5.24 10.35 -9.01
N VAL A 230 4.77 11.54 -9.36
CA VAL A 230 4.57 12.65 -8.42
C VAL A 230 3.26 12.46 -7.70
N ARG A 231 3.25 12.61 -6.39
CA ARG A 231 2.05 12.78 -5.61
C ARG A 231 1.85 14.25 -5.31
N HIS A 232 0.75 14.80 -5.80
CA HIS A 232 0.32 16.17 -5.51
C HIS A 232 -0.49 16.20 -4.22
N TRP A 233 -0.18 17.12 -3.32
CA TRP A 233 -0.88 17.32 -2.06
C TRP A 233 -1.86 18.49 -2.14
N ASP A 234 -3.02 18.21 -2.62
CA ASP A 234 -4.10 19.17 -2.82
C ASP A 234 -4.75 19.50 -1.47
N ASP A 235 -4.55 20.72 -0.98
CA ASP A 235 -5.04 21.21 0.31
C ASP A 235 -4.52 20.46 1.56
N TYR A 236 -3.55 19.59 1.40
CA TYR A 236 -2.90 18.89 2.50
C TYR A 236 -1.54 19.49 2.83
N TRP A 237 -1.08 19.27 4.06
CA TRP A 237 0.27 19.60 4.48
C TRP A 237 0.99 18.36 5.02
N PHE A 238 2.30 18.45 5.06
CA PHE A 238 3.17 17.40 5.54
C PHE A 238 3.73 17.72 6.90
N GLY A 239 3.73 16.72 7.77
CA GLY A 239 4.43 16.69 9.03
C GLY A 239 4.09 17.79 10.01
N PRO A 240 4.86 17.88 11.10
CA PRO A 240 4.56 18.80 12.20
C PRO A 240 4.70 20.27 11.83
N ILE A 241 5.40 20.60 10.75
CA ILE A 241 5.61 22.00 10.31
C ILE A 241 4.67 22.44 9.19
N HIS A 242 3.68 21.60 8.84
CA HIS A 242 2.70 21.90 7.81
C HIS A 242 3.33 22.38 6.49
N SER A 243 4.25 21.59 5.95
CA SER A 243 4.88 21.89 4.65
C SER A 243 3.95 21.51 3.51
N PHE A 244 3.84 22.37 2.50
CA PHE A 244 3.07 22.13 1.28
C PHE A 244 4.02 21.91 0.11
N GLY A 245 3.63 21.06 -0.82
CA GLY A 245 4.36 20.82 -2.05
C GLY A 245 4.05 19.47 -2.66
N ASP A 246 4.55 19.25 -3.86
CA ASP A 246 4.53 17.93 -4.47
C ASP A 246 5.55 17.04 -3.77
N THR A 247 5.24 15.75 -3.70
CA THR A 247 6.13 14.76 -3.13
C THR A 247 6.68 13.85 -4.20
N LEU A 248 8.01 13.73 -4.24
CA LEU A 248 8.72 12.84 -5.14
C LEU A 248 10.12 12.49 -4.57
N PRO A 249 10.39 11.21 -4.30
CA PRO A 249 9.40 10.14 -4.30
C PRO A 249 8.47 10.23 -3.11
N HIS A 250 7.35 9.55 -3.21
CA HIS A 250 6.52 9.11 -2.11
C HIS A 250 6.43 7.58 -2.16
N TYR A 251 6.24 6.90 -1.03
CA TYR A 251 6.13 5.44 -1.07
C TYR A 251 4.98 4.97 -1.99
N TRP A 252 3.91 5.76 -2.15
CA TRP A 252 2.81 5.45 -3.07
C TRP A 252 3.22 5.49 -4.54
N SER A 253 4.30 6.18 -4.89
CA SER A 253 4.85 6.12 -6.25
C SER A 253 5.28 4.70 -6.62
N SER A 254 5.59 3.85 -5.63
CA SER A 254 5.88 2.44 -5.84
C SER A 254 4.68 1.63 -6.35
N LEU A 255 3.46 2.06 -6.05
CA LEU A 255 2.24 1.38 -6.51
C LEU A 255 2.08 1.49 -8.03
N SER A 256 2.30 2.68 -8.61
CA SER A 256 2.35 2.86 -10.06
C SER A 256 3.42 1.99 -10.70
N SER A 257 4.59 1.93 -10.07
CA SER A 257 5.71 1.12 -10.55
C SER A 257 5.39 -0.38 -10.60
N ILE A 258 4.66 -0.90 -9.59
CA ILE A 258 4.19 -2.29 -9.57
C ILE A 258 3.25 -2.56 -10.74
N ASP A 259 2.32 -1.64 -11.01
CA ASP A 259 1.38 -1.79 -12.11
C ASP A 259 2.08 -1.82 -13.47
N TYR A 260 3.11 -0.99 -13.68
CA TYR A 260 3.91 -1.05 -14.91
C TYR A 260 4.66 -2.37 -15.05
N ILE A 261 5.24 -2.90 -13.97
CA ILE A 261 5.92 -4.21 -13.98
C ILE A 261 4.93 -5.33 -14.31
N LYS A 262 3.77 -5.34 -13.66
CA LYS A 262 2.72 -6.35 -13.91
C LYS A 262 2.18 -6.25 -15.34
N TYR A 263 1.93 -5.03 -15.83
CA TYR A 263 1.45 -4.80 -17.20
C TYR A 263 2.47 -5.27 -18.25
N ALA A 264 3.73 -4.93 -18.04
CA ALA A 264 4.83 -5.39 -18.91
C ALA A 264 4.93 -6.92 -18.92
N GLY A 265 4.82 -7.57 -17.78
CA GLY A 265 4.79 -9.04 -17.68
C GLY A 265 3.60 -9.67 -18.42
N ALA A 266 2.49 -8.95 -18.55
CA ALA A 266 1.31 -9.41 -19.27
C ALA A 266 1.37 -9.17 -20.79
N THR A 267 2.06 -8.11 -21.24
CA THR A 267 2.00 -7.61 -22.62
C THR A 267 3.33 -7.64 -23.36
N GLY A 268 4.46 -7.77 -22.65
CA GLY A 268 5.80 -7.64 -23.22
C GLY A 268 6.25 -6.18 -23.45
N ASP A 269 5.68 -5.22 -22.73
CA ASP A 269 6.01 -3.79 -22.84
C ASP A 269 7.30 -3.45 -22.06
N ASP A 270 8.44 -3.51 -22.75
CA ASP A 270 9.77 -3.26 -22.16
C ASP A 270 9.93 -1.83 -21.62
N GLU A 271 9.25 -0.84 -22.21
CA GLU A 271 9.34 0.55 -21.74
C GLU A 271 8.64 0.71 -20.38
N ARG A 272 7.46 0.12 -20.20
CA ARG A 272 6.79 0.11 -18.92
C ARG A 272 7.51 -0.74 -17.87
N LEU A 273 8.15 -1.84 -18.29
CA LEU A 273 9.03 -2.59 -17.40
C LEU A 273 10.16 -1.71 -16.87
N ARG A 274 10.86 -1.00 -17.77
CA ARG A 274 11.93 -0.09 -17.39
C ARG A 274 11.44 1.00 -16.44
N ARG A 275 10.30 1.63 -16.72
CA ARG A 275 9.68 2.65 -15.85
C ARG A 275 9.37 2.10 -14.47
N GLY A 276 8.74 0.95 -14.40
CA GLY A 276 8.37 0.31 -13.13
C GLY A 276 9.59 -0.03 -12.29
N VAL A 277 10.61 -0.64 -12.89
CA VAL A 277 11.86 -0.98 -12.18
C VAL A 277 12.59 0.28 -11.70
N CYS A 278 12.69 1.32 -12.55
CA CYS A 278 13.30 2.59 -12.14
C CYS A 278 12.53 3.24 -10.99
N GLY A 279 11.21 3.35 -11.09
CA GLY A 279 10.40 3.98 -10.05
C GLY A 279 10.47 3.27 -8.70
N LEU A 280 10.50 1.92 -8.66
CA LEU A 280 10.71 1.18 -7.41
C LEU A 280 12.11 1.45 -6.81
N ARG A 281 13.15 1.49 -7.65
CA ARG A 281 14.52 1.80 -7.19
C ARG A 281 14.62 3.23 -6.66
N ASP A 282 13.98 4.17 -7.33
CA ASP A 282 13.97 5.57 -6.92
C ASP A 282 13.31 5.76 -5.55
N CYS A 283 12.26 4.99 -5.22
CA CYS A 283 11.64 4.99 -3.89
C CYS A 283 12.62 4.56 -2.77
N LEU A 284 13.67 3.80 -3.08
CA LEU A 284 14.67 3.40 -2.08
C LEU A 284 15.52 4.57 -1.57
N CYS A 285 15.52 5.73 -2.24
CA CYS A 285 16.18 6.94 -1.72
C CYS A 285 15.51 7.52 -0.46
N LEU A 286 14.31 7.03 -0.11
CA LEU A 286 13.65 7.36 1.16
C LEU A 286 14.34 6.72 2.37
N PHE A 287 15.24 5.76 2.17
CA PHE A 287 15.96 5.05 3.23
C PHE A 287 17.40 5.54 3.33
N MET A 288 17.83 5.81 4.55
CA MET A 288 19.18 6.27 4.86
C MET A 288 20.09 5.12 5.31
N ARG A 289 21.40 5.32 5.26
CA ARG A 289 22.38 4.29 5.60
C ARG A 289 22.37 3.89 7.09
N ASP A 290 21.87 4.76 7.95
CA ASP A 290 21.73 4.53 9.38
C ASP A 290 20.45 3.78 9.76
N GLY A 291 19.62 3.46 8.75
CA GLY A 291 18.34 2.79 8.93
C GLY A 291 17.16 3.73 9.18
N SER A 292 17.38 5.04 9.23
CA SER A 292 16.28 5.99 9.23
C SER A 292 15.61 6.05 7.85
N ALA A 293 14.36 6.48 7.83
CA ALA A 293 13.60 6.61 6.59
C ALA A 293 12.54 7.70 6.68
N SER A 294 12.03 8.12 5.53
CA SER A 294 10.90 9.02 5.41
C SER A 294 9.90 8.47 4.38
N CYS A 295 8.61 8.78 4.54
CA CYS A 295 7.61 8.36 3.55
C CYS A 295 7.70 9.15 2.25
N ALA A 296 8.26 10.36 2.29
CA ALA A 296 8.32 11.25 1.14
C ALA A 296 9.45 12.28 1.24
N ARG A 297 9.81 12.83 0.10
CA ARG A 297 10.52 14.11 -0.02
C ARG A 297 9.58 15.15 -0.60
N LEU A 298 9.70 16.40 -0.14
CA LEU A 298 8.95 17.54 -0.66
C LEU A 298 9.75 18.25 -1.76
N TYR A 299 9.04 18.71 -2.78
CA TYR A 299 9.57 19.55 -3.85
C TYR A 299 8.73 20.85 -3.95
N PRO A 300 9.32 22.01 -4.19
CA PRO A 300 10.73 22.33 -4.47
C PRO A 300 11.62 22.30 -3.22
N PHE A 301 12.90 22.05 -3.44
CA PHE A 301 13.90 21.93 -2.35
C PHE A 301 14.25 23.26 -1.70
N GLU A 302 14.03 24.38 -2.38
CA GLU A 302 14.28 25.72 -1.86
C GLU A 302 13.32 26.74 -2.49
N VAL A 303 12.73 27.58 -1.66
CA VAL A 303 11.93 28.74 -2.08
C VAL A 303 12.38 29.95 -1.30
N ASN A 304 12.80 31.03 -1.99
CA ASN A 304 13.24 32.30 -1.41
C ASN A 304 14.33 32.14 -0.33
N GLY A 305 15.29 31.24 -0.55
CA GLY A 305 16.37 30.98 0.39
C GLY A 305 15.99 30.10 1.59
N VAL A 306 14.74 29.68 1.66
CA VAL A 306 14.28 28.73 2.67
C VAL A 306 14.34 27.33 2.08
N ARG A 307 15.13 26.46 2.69
CA ARG A 307 15.27 25.08 2.25
C ARG A 307 13.98 24.30 2.49
N GLY A 308 13.39 23.81 1.41
CA GLY A 308 12.15 23.03 1.42
C GLY A 308 12.37 21.51 1.37
N GLU A 309 13.60 21.04 1.14
CA GLU A 309 13.95 19.62 1.15
C GLU A 309 13.81 19.09 2.58
N ARG A 310 12.61 18.61 2.88
CA ARG A 310 12.32 18.02 4.16
C ARG A 310 11.76 16.64 3.99
N PHE A 311 12.21 15.76 4.84
CA PHE A 311 11.56 14.51 5.09
C PHE A 311 10.45 14.74 6.11
N ASP A 312 9.34 14.05 5.96
CA ASP A 312 8.33 14.03 7.00
C ASP A 312 8.72 12.97 8.05
N PRO A 313 9.17 13.37 9.24
CA PRO A 313 9.62 12.42 10.24
C PRO A 313 8.48 11.62 10.88
N LEU A 314 7.25 12.07 10.72
CA LEU A 314 6.08 11.47 11.38
C LEU A 314 5.24 10.59 10.46
N CYS A 315 5.31 10.77 9.17
CA CYS A 315 4.75 9.82 8.22
C CYS A 315 5.62 8.56 8.15
N ASN A 316 5.00 7.42 8.12
CA ASN A 316 5.63 6.16 8.48
C ASN A 316 5.29 4.98 7.55
N ASP A 317 4.85 5.28 6.34
CA ASP A 317 4.43 4.30 5.34
C ASP A 317 5.57 3.81 4.43
N GLN A 318 6.76 4.37 4.56
CA GLN A 318 7.92 4.07 3.69
C GLN A 318 8.27 2.58 3.64
N ASP A 319 8.00 1.83 4.68
CA ASP A 319 8.29 0.40 4.74
C ASP A 319 7.55 -0.40 3.67
N PHE A 320 6.39 0.10 3.20
CA PHE A 320 5.71 -0.50 2.05
C PHE A 320 6.54 -0.38 0.77
N ALA A 321 7.24 0.74 0.55
CA ALA A 321 8.13 0.87 -0.60
C ALA A 321 9.28 -0.14 -0.57
N LEU A 322 9.84 -0.40 0.62
CA LEU A 322 10.86 -1.43 0.81
C LEU A 322 10.30 -2.84 0.55
N PHE A 323 9.11 -3.14 1.07
CA PHE A 323 8.41 -4.39 0.81
C PHE A 323 8.18 -4.62 -0.68
N PHE A 324 7.69 -3.60 -1.40
CA PHE A 324 7.45 -3.70 -2.83
C PHE A 324 8.74 -3.86 -3.63
N ALA A 325 9.78 -3.12 -3.28
CA ALA A 325 11.09 -3.28 -3.90
C ALA A 325 11.63 -4.70 -3.71
N TYR A 326 11.54 -5.25 -2.50
CA TYR A 326 11.97 -6.61 -2.19
C TYR A 326 11.14 -7.68 -2.91
N LYS A 327 9.85 -7.42 -3.15
CA LYS A 327 8.93 -8.37 -3.79
C LYS A 327 9.02 -8.36 -5.31
N TYR A 328 9.23 -7.20 -5.93
CA TYR A 328 9.07 -7.00 -7.38
C TYR A 328 10.35 -6.64 -8.14
N LEU A 329 11.42 -6.22 -7.47
CA LEU A 329 12.71 -6.04 -8.15
C LEU A 329 13.40 -7.38 -8.33
N PRO A 330 14.07 -7.57 -9.48
CA PRO A 330 14.85 -8.78 -9.78
C PRO A 330 16.10 -8.91 -8.91
#